data_08738835cb3ef78f0630a2462c2e9416
#
_entry.id   08738835cb3ef78f0630a2462c2e9416
#
_cell.length_a   1.000
_cell.length_b   1.000
_cell.length_c   1.000
_cell.angle_alpha   90.00
_cell.angle_beta   90.00
_cell.angle_gamma   90.00
#
_symmetry.space_group_name_H-M   'P 1'
#
loop_
_entity.id
_entity.type
_entity.pdbx_description
1 polymer ?
#
loop_
_entity_poly.entity_id
_entity_poly.type
_entity_poly.pdbx_seq_one_letter_code
_entity_poly.pdbx_strand_id
1 'polypeptide(L)'
;MKKIGIIGAMEVEVQTLASSMTGEDGKGSVKLIKSGHLSFYEGMLSGIRAVVVKSGVGKVNAALCAQRLISEFGATHIVNTGIAGAAASSLGVFDVVVSTDAMYHDVDATLFGYKPCEIPQMDAYRFPADENLIRAAEKAFAKTDAAKKYTLVKGRVASGDQFIADGKVKRRIKALCDPACIEMEGAAIAHTCYLNDVPFVII
;
A
#
# COMPACT_ATOMS: atom_id res chain seq x y z
N MET A 1 -10.86 -18.47 5.86
CA MET A 1 -11.62 -17.87 4.73
C MET A 1 -10.92 -16.56 4.37
N LYS A 2 -10.71 -16.25 3.07
CA LYS A 2 -9.98 -15.03 2.68
C LYS A 2 -10.81 -13.78 2.98
N LYS A 3 -10.19 -12.80 3.63
CA LYS A 3 -10.73 -11.44 3.84
C LYS A 3 -9.64 -10.44 3.46
N ILE A 4 -9.95 -9.49 2.60
CA ILE A 4 -8.97 -8.51 2.10
C ILE A 4 -9.18 -7.19 2.84
N GLY A 5 -8.12 -6.69 3.48
CA GLY A 5 -8.05 -5.31 3.97
C GLY A 5 -7.53 -4.40 2.85
N ILE A 6 -8.25 -3.34 2.54
CA ILE A 6 -7.86 -2.34 1.52
C ILE A 6 -7.65 -1.00 2.22
N ILE A 7 -6.46 -0.44 2.07
CA ILE A 7 -6.05 0.80 2.71
C ILE A 7 -5.74 1.85 1.64
N GLY A 8 -6.32 3.03 1.78
CA GLY A 8 -5.86 4.24 1.12
C GLY A 8 -5.63 5.33 2.17
N ALA A 9 -4.73 6.27 1.92
CA ALA A 9 -4.42 7.35 2.84
C ALA A 9 -5.49 8.44 2.85
N MET A 10 -6.11 8.69 1.70
CA MET A 10 -7.05 9.79 1.47
C MET A 10 -8.43 9.28 1.07
N GLU A 11 -9.45 10.13 1.30
CA GLU A 11 -10.85 9.80 0.94
C GLU A 11 -11.00 9.45 -0.54
N VAL A 12 -10.38 10.25 -1.42
CA VAL A 12 -10.43 10.04 -2.88
C VAL A 12 -9.89 8.69 -3.33
N GLU A 13 -9.04 8.06 -2.55
CA GLU A 13 -8.43 6.76 -2.86
C GLU A 13 -9.34 5.57 -2.50
N VAL A 14 -10.25 5.76 -1.54
CA VAL A 14 -11.09 4.66 -1.01
C VAL A 14 -12.58 4.83 -1.28
N GLN A 15 -13.05 6.05 -1.53
CA GLN A 15 -14.48 6.37 -1.65
C GLN A 15 -15.20 5.53 -2.70
N THR A 16 -14.61 5.38 -3.88
CA THR A 16 -15.21 4.58 -4.98
C THR A 16 -15.32 3.11 -4.60
N LEU A 17 -14.29 2.57 -3.94
CA LEU A 17 -14.29 1.19 -3.46
C LEU A 17 -15.37 0.99 -2.38
N ALA A 18 -15.39 1.85 -1.36
CA ALA A 18 -16.39 1.78 -0.30
C ALA A 18 -17.84 1.91 -0.83
N SER A 19 -18.07 2.79 -1.82
CA SER A 19 -19.38 2.97 -2.46
C SER A 19 -19.80 1.78 -3.33
N SER A 20 -18.85 0.97 -3.78
CA SER A 20 -19.11 -0.23 -4.58
C SER A 20 -19.32 -1.49 -3.74
N MET A 21 -19.19 -1.38 -2.42
CA MET A 21 -19.41 -2.52 -1.51
C MET A 21 -20.88 -2.77 -1.22
N THR A 22 -21.19 -4.03 -0.91
CA THR A 22 -22.51 -4.47 -0.43
C THR A 22 -22.38 -5.11 0.96
N GLY A 23 -23.50 -5.38 1.62
CA GLY A 23 -23.52 -6.12 2.88
C GLY A 23 -22.93 -7.54 2.74
N GLU A 24 -22.70 -8.21 3.86
CA GLU A 24 -22.04 -9.54 3.91
C GLU A 24 -22.80 -10.64 3.15
N ASP A 25 -24.09 -10.49 3.00
CA ASP A 25 -24.95 -11.39 2.20
C ASP A 25 -24.92 -11.07 0.68
N GLY A 26 -24.11 -10.12 0.26
CA GLY A 26 -24.06 -9.59 -1.11
C GLY A 26 -25.22 -8.66 -1.46
N LYS A 27 -26.03 -8.28 -0.49
CA LYS A 27 -27.17 -7.38 -0.61
C LYS A 27 -27.15 -6.33 0.50
N GLY A 28 -27.92 -5.27 0.32
CA GLY A 28 -28.03 -4.21 1.32
C GLY A 28 -26.77 -3.37 1.48
N SER A 29 -26.73 -2.63 2.58
CA SER A 29 -25.67 -1.65 2.88
C SER A 29 -24.46 -2.29 3.51
N VAL A 30 -23.28 -1.79 3.16
CA VAL A 30 -22.02 -2.10 3.83
C VAL A 30 -22.10 -1.72 5.31
N LYS A 31 -21.45 -2.48 6.17
CA LYS A 31 -21.37 -2.19 7.61
C LYS A 31 -20.26 -1.17 7.86
N LEU A 32 -20.63 -0.01 8.41
CA LEU A 32 -19.67 1.00 8.88
C LEU A 32 -19.34 0.75 10.36
N ILE A 33 -18.07 0.51 10.64
CA ILE A 33 -17.56 0.27 12.00
C ILE A 33 -16.55 1.37 12.32
N LYS A 34 -16.77 2.08 13.43
CA LYS A 34 -15.83 3.07 13.95
C LYS A 34 -14.94 2.42 15.00
N SER A 35 -13.62 2.57 14.87
CA SER A 35 -12.62 2.16 15.84
C SER A 35 -11.61 3.29 16.01
N GLY A 36 -11.66 4.00 17.14
CA GLY A 36 -10.95 5.26 17.35
C GLY A 36 -11.39 6.31 16.34
N HIS A 37 -10.43 6.92 15.66
CA HIS A 37 -10.67 7.91 14.62
C HIS A 37 -10.83 7.30 13.22
N LEU A 38 -10.73 5.97 13.07
CA LEU A 38 -10.86 5.29 11.79
C LEU A 38 -12.29 4.79 11.58
N SER A 39 -12.71 4.79 10.30
CA SER A 39 -13.99 4.27 9.84
C SER A 39 -13.73 3.13 8.86
N PHE A 40 -14.17 1.93 9.19
CA PHE A 40 -13.99 0.70 8.43
C PHE A 40 -15.29 0.33 7.75
N TYR A 41 -15.26 0.15 6.43
CA TYR A 41 -16.38 -0.34 5.63
C TYR A 41 -16.20 -1.84 5.44
N GLU A 42 -16.98 -2.65 6.17
CA GLU A 42 -16.92 -4.12 6.11
C GLU A 42 -18.10 -4.69 5.32
N GLY A 43 -17.80 -5.58 4.39
CA GLY A 43 -18.82 -6.20 3.52
C GLY A 43 -18.20 -7.00 2.39
N MET A 44 -18.93 -7.02 1.25
CA MET A 44 -18.50 -7.69 0.03
C MET A 44 -18.10 -6.66 -1.03
N LEU A 45 -16.95 -6.85 -1.64
CA LEU A 45 -16.51 -6.13 -2.82
C LEU A 45 -16.33 -7.12 -3.97
N SER A 46 -17.15 -7.01 -5.00
CA SER A 46 -17.14 -7.94 -6.16
C SER A 46 -17.17 -9.42 -5.76
N GLY A 47 -17.98 -9.77 -4.76
CA GLY A 47 -18.12 -11.15 -4.28
C GLY A 47 -17.02 -11.65 -3.34
N ILE A 48 -16.10 -10.78 -2.92
CA ILE A 48 -15.00 -11.10 -1.98
C ILE A 48 -15.23 -10.34 -0.68
N ARG A 49 -15.04 -11.00 0.47
CA ARG A 49 -15.08 -10.31 1.78
C ARG A 49 -13.96 -9.30 1.85
N ALA A 50 -14.31 -8.05 2.12
CA ALA A 50 -13.36 -6.95 2.18
C ALA A 50 -13.67 -6.01 3.34
N VAL A 51 -12.62 -5.32 3.80
CA VAL A 51 -12.72 -4.17 4.68
C VAL A 51 -11.94 -3.04 4.04
N VAL A 52 -12.62 -1.95 3.71
CA VAL A 52 -12.03 -0.76 3.11
C VAL A 52 -11.92 0.32 4.18
N VAL A 53 -10.77 1.00 4.24
CA VAL A 53 -10.52 2.02 5.25
C VAL A 53 -9.61 3.13 4.74
N LYS A 54 -9.89 4.37 5.16
CA LYS A 54 -8.99 5.49 5.03
C LYS A 54 -8.09 5.57 6.26
N SER A 55 -6.77 5.41 6.07
CA SER A 55 -5.82 5.45 7.18
C SER A 55 -5.49 6.86 7.67
N GLY A 56 -5.50 7.84 6.78
CA GLY A 56 -4.78 9.11 6.95
C GLY A 56 -3.35 9.00 6.46
N VAL A 57 -2.71 10.14 6.25
CA VAL A 57 -1.36 10.25 5.66
C VAL A 57 -0.27 9.94 6.69
N GLY A 58 0.79 9.27 6.25
CA GLY A 58 2.02 9.04 7.00
C GLY A 58 2.13 7.67 7.68
N LYS A 59 3.35 7.31 8.02
CA LYS A 59 3.76 5.97 8.45
C LYS A 59 3.00 5.45 9.67
N VAL A 60 2.78 6.28 10.68
CA VAL A 60 2.08 5.89 11.93
C VAL A 60 0.61 5.56 11.65
N ASN A 61 -0.08 6.42 10.88
CA ASN A 61 -1.47 6.19 10.48
C ASN A 61 -1.61 4.88 9.70
N ALA A 62 -0.71 4.66 8.74
CA ALA A 62 -0.68 3.49 7.88
C ALA A 62 -0.44 2.20 8.67
N ALA A 63 0.58 2.18 9.53
CA ALA A 63 0.91 1.02 10.36
C ALA A 63 -0.22 0.66 11.33
N LEU A 64 -0.76 1.65 12.06
CA LEU A 64 -1.87 1.44 12.97
C LEU A 64 -3.11 0.90 12.25
N CYS A 65 -3.40 1.43 11.08
CA CYS A 65 -4.52 0.99 10.26
C CYS A 65 -4.35 -0.46 9.80
N ALA A 66 -3.17 -0.82 9.28
CA ALA A 66 -2.86 -2.18 8.86
C ALA A 66 -2.95 -3.17 10.03
N GLN A 67 -2.41 -2.81 11.20
CA GLN A 67 -2.48 -3.65 12.40
C GLN A 67 -3.93 -3.90 12.83
N ARG A 68 -4.79 -2.88 12.79
CA ARG A 68 -6.21 -3.05 13.13
C ARG A 68 -6.95 -3.94 12.14
N LEU A 69 -6.70 -3.76 10.84
CA LEU A 69 -7.28 -4.66 9.83
C LEU A 69 -6.94 -6.12 10.10
N ILE A 70 -5.71 -6.39 10.52
CA ILE A 70 -5.24 -7.75 10.82
C ILE A 70 -5.87 -8.26 12.12
N SER A 71 -5.72 -7.50 13.21
CA SER A 71 -6.07 -7.97 14.56
C SER A 71 -7.56 -7.85 14.89
N GLU A 72 -8.25 -6.78 14.48
CA GLU A 72 -9.65 -6.53 14.82
C GLU A 72 -10.62 -7.08 13.77
N PHE A 73 -10.22 -7.01 12.47
CA PHE A 73 -11.09 -7.41 11.37
C PHE A 73 -10.73 -8.78 10.75
N GLY A 74 -9.61 -9.38 11.16
CA GLY A 74 -9.16 -10.67 10.66
C GLY A 74 -8.80 -10.64 9.16
N ALA A 75 -8.26 -9.53 8.67
CA ALA A 75 -7.77 -9.44 7.31
C ALA A 75 -6.61 -10.42 7.09
N THR A 76 -6.73 -11.26 6.07
CA THR A 76 -5.74 -12.28 5.73
C THR A 76 -4.81 -11.84 4.60
N HIS A 77 -5.13 -10.74 3.94
CA HIS A 77 -4.37 -10.11 2.86
C HIS A 77 -4.57 -8.60 2.95
N ILE A 78 -3.53 -7.82 2.68
CA ILE A 78 -3.62 -6.36 2.66
C ILE A 78 -3.29 -5.85 1.24
N VAL A 79 -4.13 -4.94 0.76
CA VAL A 79 -3.89 -4.15 -0.45
C VAL A 79 -3.82 -2.69 -0.06
N ASN A 80 -2.72 -2.04 -0.34
CA ASN A 80 -2.63 -0.58 -0.28
C ASN A 80 -2.87 -0.02 -1.68
N THR A 81 -3.69 1.01 -1.79
CA THR A 81 -3.95 1.71 -3.05
C THR A 81 -3.89 3.21 -2.85
N GLY A 82 -3.28 3.91 -3.80
CA GLY A 82 -3.15 5.36 -3.69
C GLY A 82 -2.36 5.99 -4.82
N ILE A 83 -2.01 7.26 -4.64
CA ILE A 83 -1.18 8.01 -5.56
C ILE A 83 0.26 8.07 -5.08
N ALA A 84 1.21 8.09 -6.00
CA ALA A 84 2.64 8.17 -5.71
C ALA A 84 3.38 9.06 -6.72
N GLY A 85 4.50 9.61 -6.30
CA GLY A 85 5.41 10.32 -7.18
C GLY A 85 6.29 9.36 -7.98
N ALA A 86 6.23 9.40 -9.31
CA ALA A 86 7.10 8.58 -10.16
C ALA A 86 8.59 8.88 -9.89
N ALA A 87 9.40 7.83 -9.68
CA ALA A 87 10.85 7.92 -9.53
C ALA A 87 11.61 7.24 -10.68
N ALA A 88 11.04 6.21 -11.28
CA ALA A 88 11.56 5.63 -12.51
C ALA A 88 11.27 6.56 -13.71
N SER A 89 12.25 6.74 -14.57
CA SER A 89 12.14 7.59 -15.78
C SER A 89 11.20 7.05 -16.85
N SER A 90 10.85 5.77 -16.76
CA SER A 90 9.91 5.11 -17.66
C SER A 90 8.44 5.37 -17.31
N LEU A 91 8.15 5.99 -16.16
CA LEU A 91 6.79 6.23 -15.69
C LEU A 91 6.29 7.61 -16.09
N GLY A 92 5.11 7.63 -16.69
CA GLY A 92 4.32 8.83 -16.96
C GLY A 92 3.21 9.04 -15.92
N VAL A 93 2.46 10.12 -16.10
CA VAL A 93 1.28 10.40 -15.28
C VAL A 93 0.19 9.38 -15.60
N PHE A 94 -0.44 8.82 -14.58
CA PHE A 94 -1.46 7.75 -14.63
C PHE A 94 -0.94 6.35 -14.93
N ASP A 95 0.36 6.16 -15.13
CA ASP A 95 0.91 4.80 -15.11
C ASP A 95 0.75 4.17 -13.73
N VAL A 96 0.60 2.85 -13.70
CA VAL A 96 0.36 2.09 -12.48
C VAL A 96 1.63 1.39 -12.04
N VAL A 97 1.96 1.51 -10.76
CA VAL A 97 3.04 0.73 -10.15
C VAL A 97 2.43 -0.36 -9.28
N VAL A 98 2.85 -1.61 -9.48
CA VAL A 98 2.59 -2.72 -8.56
C VAL A 98 3.88 -3.05 -7.84
N SER A 99 3.85 -3.03 -6.52
CA SER A 99 5.04 -3.25 -5.70
C SER A 99 5.64 -4.63 -5.91
N THR A 100 6.96 -4.71 -6.10
CA THR A 100 7.74 -5.95 -5.90
C THR A 100 8.19 -6.07 -4.45
N ASP A 101 8.53 -4.96 -3.86
CA ASP A 101 8.84 -4.79 -2.45
C ASP A 101 8.53 -3.35 -2.03
N ALA A 102 8.54 -3.12 -0.73
CA ALA A 102 8.50 -1.79 -0.15
C ALA A 102 9.62 -1.59 0.86
N MET A 103 10.12 -0.34 0.99
CA MET A 103 11.11 0.01 1.99
C MET A 103 11.03 1.49 2.37
N TYR A 104 11.58 1.83 3.52
CA TYR A 104 11.72 3.24 3.92
C TYR A 104 12.92 3.87 3.21
N HIS A 105 12.76 5.12 2.76
CA HIS A 105 13.87 5.91 2.22
C HIS A 105 14.46 6.89 3.26
N ASP A 106 13.80 7.04 4.40
CA ASP A 106 14.11 8.04 5.43
C ASP A 106 14.62 7.43 6.76
N VAL A 107 14.81 6.12 6.83
CA VAL A 107 15.49 5.49 7.96
C VAL A 107 17.00 5.70 7.79
N ASP A 108 17.63 6.30 8.80
CA ASP A 108 19.07 6.53 8.83
C ASP A 108 19.63 6.17 10.21
N ALA A 109 20.36 5.08 10.25
CA ALA A 109 21.12 4.62 11.42
C ALA A 109 22.60 4.42 11.07
N THR A 110 23.09 5.13 10.05
CA THR A 110 24.46 4.99 9.55
C THR A 110 25.53 5.34 10.59
N LEU A 111 25.25 6.24 11.52
CA LEU A 111 26.12 6.55 12.66
C LEU A 111 26.36 5.34 13.59
N PHE A 112 25.49 4.36 13.56
CA PHE A 112 25.61 3.10 14.31
C PHE A 112 26.14 1.94 13.45
N GLY A 113 26.63 2.23 12.25
CA GLY A 113 27.21 1.23 11.34
C GLY A 113 26.23 0.48 10.45
N TYR A 114 24.95 0.85 10.44
CA TYR A 114 23.95 0.29 9.51
C TYR A 114 24.08 0.92 8.12
N LYS A 115 23.60 0.20 7.10
CA LYS A 115 23.50 0.79 5.76
C LYS A 115 22.35 1.81 5.70
N PRO A 116 22.40 2.77 4.78
CA PRO A 116 21.26 3.65 4.53
C PRO A 116 19.97 2.83 4.31
N CYS A 117 18.86 3.32 4.87
CA CYS A 117 17.54 2.68 4.81
C CYS A 117 17.42 1.34 5.58
N GLU A 118 18.48 0.86 6.21
CA GLU A 118 18.45 -0.35 7.04
C GLU A 118 17.81 -0.05 8.39
N ILE A 119 16.88 -0.91 8.82
CA ILE A 119 16.20 -0.78 10.12
C ILE A 119 17.05 -1.51 11.16
N PRO A 120 17.53 -0.82 12.23
CA PRO A 120 18.33 -1.45 13.26
C PRO A 120 17.66 -2.65 13.90
N GLN A 121 18.44 -3.71 14.14
CA GLN A 121 18.01 -4.92 14.85
C GLN A 121 16.85 -5.68 14.17
N MET A 122 16.64 -5.46 12.87
CA MET A 122 15.70 -6.24 12.08
C MET A 122 16.43 -7.09 11.03
N ASP A 123 15.90 -8.26 10.78
CA ASP A 123 16.42 -9.16 9.74
C ASP A 123 16.07 -8.71 8.32
N ALA A 124 15.06 -7.82 8.21
CA ALA A 124 14.60 -7.28 6.94
C ALA A 124 14.43 -5.76 7.01
N TYR A 125 14.75 -5.10 5.91
CA TYR A 125 14.47 -3.68 5.67
C TYR A 125 13.87 -3.44 4.27
N ARG A 126 13.67 -4.53 3.55
CA ARG A 126 12.92 -4.62 2.29
C ARG A 126 11.83 -5.66 2.51
N PHE A 127 10.61 -5.28 2.32
CA PHE A 127 9.45 -6.12 2.57
C PHE A 127 8.90 -6.59 1.22
N PRO A 128 9.09 -7.87 0.84
CA PRO A 128 8.62 -8.38 -0.44
C PRO A 128 7.10 -8.45 -0.49
N ALA A 129 6.53 -8.00 -1.59
CA ALA A 129 5.10 -8.14 -1.85
C ALA A 129 4.76 -9.59 -2.25
N ASP A 130 3.51 -10.00 -2.03
CA ASP A 130 3.07 -11.35 -2.35
C ASP A 130 2.92 -11.56 -3.87
N GLU A 131 3.60 -12.56 -4.40
CA GLU A 131 3.61 -12.89 -5.82
C GLU A 131 2.22 -13.22 -6.41
N ASN A 132 1.30 -13.78 -5.60
CA ASN A 132 -0.06 -14.07 -6.06
C ASN A 132 -0.87 -12.80 -6.20
N LEU A 133 -0.69 -11.86 -5.25
CA LEU A 133 -1.34 -10.56 -5.30
C LEU A 133 -0.78 -9.71 -6.45
N ILE A 134 0.54 -9.73 -6.69
CA ILE A 134 1.16 -9.07 -7.85
C ILE A 134 0.55 -9.61 -9.15
N ARG A 135 0.52 -10.92 -9.34
CA ARG A 135 -0.08 -11.54 -10.52
C ARG A 135 -1.57 -11.25 -10.68
N ALA A 136 -2.30 -11.15 -9.57
CA ALA A 136 -3.70 -10.78 -9.59
C ALA A 136 -3.89 -9.33 -10.06
N ALA A 137 -3.07 -8.40 -9.58
CA ALA A 137 -3.09 -7.00 -9.99
C ALA A 137 -2.75 -6.83 -11.48
N GLU A 138 -1.69 -7.51 -11.97
CA GLU A 138 -1.33 -7.50 -13.40
C GLU A 138 -2.49 -7.99 -14.28
N LYS A 139 -3.10 -9.14 -13.90
CA LYS A 139 -4.24 -9.71 -14.64
C LYS A 139 -5.48 -8.81 -14.60
N ALA A 140 -5.71 -8.14 -13.47
CA ALA A 140 -6.82 -7.21 -13.34
C ALA A 140 -6.60 -5.97 -14.20
N PHE A 141 -5.43 -5.35 -14.12
CA PHE A 141 -5.08 -4.18 -14.93
C PHE A 141 -5.24 -4.46 -16.43
N ALA A 142 -4.73 -5.58 -16.93
CA ALA A 142 -4.80 -5.96 -18.35
C ALA A 142 -6.24 -6.04 -18.90
N LYS A 143 -7.26 -6.15 -18.03
CA LYS A 143 -8.68 -6.19 -18.40
C LYS A 143 -9.35 -4.82 -18.35
N THR A 144 -8.67 -3.79 -17.92
CA THR A 144 -9.22 -2.43 -17.80
C THR A 144 -9.04 -1.64 -19.10
N ASP A 145 -9.86 -0.64 -19.32
CA ASP A 145 -9.64 0.31 -20.41
C ASP A 145 -8.39 1.18 -20.19
N ALA A 146 -7.95 1.31 -18.95
CA ALA A 146 -6.71 2.00 -18.60
C ALA A 146 -5.48 1.34 -19.25
N ALA A 147 -5.45 0.01 -19.36
CA ALA A 147 -4.36 -0.73 -19.99
C ALA A 147 -4.14 -0.41 -21.49
N LYS A 148 -5.14 0.20 -22.14
CA LYS A 148 -5.02 0.67 -23.53
C LYS A 148 -4.25 1.99 -23.65
N LYS A 149 -4.11 2.72 -22.55
CA LYS A 149 -3.58 4.10 -22.53
C LYS A 149 -2.35 4.25 -21.64
N TYR A 150 -2.26 3.46 -20.58
CA TYR A 150 -1.26 3.58 -19.53
C TYR A 150 -0.54 2.27 -19.31
N THR A 151 0.65 2.35 -18.76
CA THR A 151 1.51 1.19 -18.50
C THR A 151 1.38 0.75 -17.04
N LEU A 152 1.46 -0.57 -16.81
CA LEU A 152 1.70 -1.10 -15.48
C LEU A 152 3.15 -1.54 -15.38
N VAL A 153 3.83 -1.05 -14.36
CA VAL A 153 5.24 -1.36 -14.05
C VAL A 153 5.32 -2.04 -12.71
N LYS A 154 6.08 -3.12 -12.62
CA LYS A 154 6.47 -3.72 -11.34
C LYS A 154 7.73 -3.04 -10.83
N GLY A 155 7.73 -2.68 -9.53
CA GLY A 155 8.92 -2.05 -8.97
C GLY A 155 8.80 -1.77 -7.47
N ARG A 156 9.90 -1.31 -6.91
CA ARG A 156 9.97 -0.92 -5.50
C ARG A 156 9.15 0.31 -5.22
N VAL A 157 8.42 0.28 -4.09
CA VAL A 157 7.80 1.46 -3.49
C VAL A 157 8.68 1.95 -2.34
N ALA A 158 9.07 3.22 -2.36
CA ALA A 158 9.83 3.83 -1.27
C ALA A 158 8.96 4.80 -0.48
N SER A 159 8.90 4.62 0.83
CA SER A 159 8.07 5.44 1.72
C SER A 159 8.89 6.27 2.70
N GLY A 160 8.36 7.42 3.07
CA GLY A 160 8.90 8.27 4.13
C GLY A 160 7.90 9.34 4.55
N ASP A 161 8.07 9.92 5.75
CA ASP A 161 7.19 10.99 6.23
C ASP A 161 7.52 12.35 5.60
N GLN A 162 7.73 12.36 4.27
CA GLN A 162 8.04 13.55 3.49
C GLN A 162 7.33 13.52 2.14
N PHE A 163 6.64 14.61 1.81
CA PHE A 163 6.14 14.82 0.45
C PHE A 163 7.29 15.25 -0.46
N ILE A 164 7.70 14.41 -1.39
CA ILE A 164 8.88 14.63 -2.24
C ILE A 164 8.50 15.36 -3.51
N ALA A 165 8.61 16.70 -3.47
CA ALA A 165 8.44 17.58 -4.63
C ALA A 165 9.78 18.03 -5.27
N ASP A 166 10.88 18.04 -4.50
CA ASP A 166 12.18 18.50 -4.97
C ASP A 166 12.91 17.42 -5.79
N GLY A 167 13.35 17.81 -6.99
CA GLY A 167 14.07 16.91 -7.88
C GLY A 167 15.45 16.46 -7.37
N LYS A 168 16.12 17.24 -6.49
CA LYS A 168 17.40 16.84 -5.89
C LYS A 168 17.17 15.75 -4.84
N VAL A 169 16.15 15.93 -4.00
CA VAL A 169 15.74 14.93 -3.00
C VAL A 169 15.33 13.64 -3.69
N LYS A 170 14.52 13.71 -4.75
CA LYS A 170 14.10 12.57 -5.55
C LYS A 170 15.31 11.80 -6.14
N ARG A 171 16.29 12.51 -6.72
CA ARG A 171 17.52 11.87 -7.22
C ARG A 171 18.32 11.19 -6.12
N ARG A 172 18.40 11.80 -4.92
CA ARG A 172 19.05 11.18 -3.76
C ARG A 172 18.35 9.88 -3.37
N ILE A 173 17.04 9.89 -3.24
CA ILE A 173 16.25 8.69 -2.91
C ILE A 173 16.44 7.61 -3.98
N LYS A 174 16.43 8.00 -5.26
CA LYS A 174 16.69 7.06 -6.36
C LYS A 174 18.06 6.41 -6.27
N ALA A 175 19.09 7.18 -5.94
CA ALA A 175 20.45 6.64 -5.73
C ALA A 175 20.55 5.73 -4.50
N LEU A 176 19.75 5.97 -3.45
CA LEU A 176 19.75 5.17 -2.22
C LEU A 176 19.09 3.80 -2.38
N CYS A 177 17.94 3.75 -3.03
CA CYS A 177 17.11 2.54 -3.00
C CYS A 177 16.46 2.18 -4.35
N ASP A 178 16.71 2.94 -5.42
CA ASP A 178 16.21 2.73 -6.78
C ASP A 178 14.71 2.37 -6.87
N PRO A 179 13.81 3.22 -6.34
CA PRO A 179 12.39 2.94 -6.38
C PRO A 179 11.76 3.23 -7.74
N ALA A 180 10.64 2.56 -8.03
CA ALA A 180 9.75 2.94 -9.13
C ALA A 180 8.94 4.19 -8.79
N CYS A 181 8.43 4.26 -7.56
CA CYS A 181 7.68 5.42 -7.06
C CYS A 181 7.96 5.70 -5.57
N ILE A 182 7.57 6.90 -5.12
CA ILE A 182 7.78 7.38 -3.75
C ILE A 182 6.42 7.88 -3.23
N GLU A 183 6.07 7.48 -2.03
CA GLU A 183 4.85 7.86 -1.32
C GLU A 183 5.11 7.89 0.21
N MET A 184 4.07 7.83 1.06
CA MET A 184 4.25 8.08 2.49
C MET A 184 3.75 6.95 3.41
N GLU A 185 3.20 5.84 2.91
CA GLU A 185 2.48 4.82 3.69
C GLU A 185 2.93 3.39 3.45
N GLY A 186 3.18 3.02 2.22
CA GLY A 186 3.29 1.65 1.75
C GLY A 186 4.33 0.82 2.50
N ALA A 187 5.51 1.37 2.80
CA ALA A 187 6.52 0.64 3.58
C ALA A 187 6.08 0.38 5.02
N ALA A 188 5.28 1.28 5.63
CA ALA A 188 4.76 1.07 6.98
C ALA A 188 3.69 -0.02 7.02
N ILE A 189 2.84 -0.07 5.99
CA ILE A 189 1.87 -1.16 5.79
C ILE A 189 2.61 -2.48 5.55
N ALA A 190 3.58 -2.50 4.65
CA ALA A 190 4.39 -3.66 4.32
C ALA A 190 5.15 -4.21 5.53
N HIS A 191 5.77 -3.32 6.32
CA HIS A 191 6.46 -3.67 7.56
C HIS A 191 5.50 -4.29 8.59
N THR A 192 4.32 -3.69 8.77
CA THR A 192 3.28 -4.26 9.64
C THR A 192 2.84 -5.64 9.16
N CYS A 193 2.65 -5.82 7.85
CA CYS A 193 2.31 -7.10 7.26
C CYS A 193 3.42 -8.15 7.46
N TYR A 194 4.69 -7.76 7.29
CA TYR A 194 5.85 -8.61 7.54
C TYR A 194 5.88 -9.12 8.99
N LEU A 195 5.68 -8.24 9.97
CA LEU A 195 5.67 -8.60 11.39
C LEU A 195 4.49 -9.50 11.79
N ASN A 196 3.45 -9.55 10.98
CA ASN A 196 2.24 -10.36 11.22
C ASN A 196 2.12 -11.58 10.28
N ASP A 197 3.12 -11.86 9.43
CA ASP A 197 3.08 -12.90 8.41
C ASP A 197 1.85 -12.81 7.49
N VAL A 198 1.42 -11.60 7.15
CA VAL A 198 0.26 -11.33 6.30
C VAL A 198 0.73 -10.88 4.91
N PRO A 199 0.31 -11.55 3.82
CA PRO A 199 0.64 -11.14 2.47
C PRO A 199 0.05 -9.79 2.11
N PHE A 200 0.82 -8.97 1.38
CA PHE A 200 0.40 -7.64 0.94
C PHE A 200 0.83 -7.34 -0.50
N VAL A 201 0.22 -6.31 -1.07
CA VAL A 201 0.65 -5.63 -2.30
C VAL A 201 0.30 -4.14 -2.21
N ILE A 202 1.10 -3.29 -2.87
CA ILE A 202 0.85 -1.85 -3.04
C ILE A 202 0.61 -1.59 -4.54
N ILE A 203 -0.43 -0.82 -4.83
CA ILE A 203 -0.85 -0.45 -6.19
C ILE A 203 -1.04 1.06 -6.27
#